data_216f9ccd8fc187da1bf33b1e9b119e97
#
_entry.id   216f9ccd8fc187da1bf33b1e9b119e97
#
_cell.length_a   1.000
_cell.length_b   1.000
_cell.length_c   1.000
_cell.angle_alpha   90.00
_cell.angle_beta   90.00
_cell.angle_gamma   90.00
#
_symmetry.space_group_name_H-M   'P 1'
#
loop_
_entity.id
_entity.type
_entity.pdbx_description
1 polymer ?
#
loop_
_entity_poly.entity_id
_entity_poly.type
_entity_poly.pdbx_seq_one_letter_code
_entity_poly.pdbx_strand_id
1 'polypeptide(L)'
;MKNSSFIVSSTQHAFIIAVRPYLAQFGITAAATGGLIPFSQFSRAARKAGYSAIPAWCMSAERKHSRGVYRIEELFADAAAFTITEVKRGRPAGGKNGAKTVKIKESKTPAAPAAPVVAAAPRIEECSAVALTAGTDSVELARAMSQGESETFVPATDDNYIPWGYHNEIKSIIKSKRFCPVFITGLSGNGKTTMIEQVCASLKRECVRVNFTAATDEDELLGGFRLINGETRFVPGPVLVAMERGAVLLLDEIDLGGHLIMCLQSVLEGKGKFIPKIGKYVRPAPGFTVLATANTKGKGSDDGRFAGTNILNEAFLDRFAFTYEQDYADPKIEKKILKKVADGLNVTDDDFLDNLVTWADIIRKSFKQQVVSEIITTRRLRDIVFAYSVFGDKMTAIQRCVSRFDETTKDAFTQMYTKVDADAQPKPTVDAAAPKTDNPNACPF
;
A
#
# COMPACT_ATOMS: atom_id res chain seq x y z
N MET A 1 -44.77 -25.54 -15.56
CA MET A 1 -43.54 -24.71 -15.65
C MET A 1 -43.01 -24.85 -17.06
N LYS A 2 -42.81 -23.73 -17.77
CA LYS A 2 -42.27 -23.74 -19.13
C LYS A 2 -40.84 -24.28 -19.07
N ASN A 3 -40.46 -25.26 -19.88
CA ASN A 3 -39.08 -25.73 -20.05
C ASN A 3 -38.23 -24.61 -20.68
N SER A 4 -37.73 -23.72 -19.85
CA SER A 4 -36.79 -22.72 -20.28
C SER A 4 -35.39 -23.35 -20.29
N SER A 5 -34.80 -23.51 -21.47
CA SER A 5 -33.38 -23.89 -21.58
C SER A 5 -32.50 -22.65 -21.42
N PHE A 6 -31.52 -22.70 -20.51
CA PHE A 6 -30.60 -21.61 -20.25
C PHE A 6 -29.26 -21.87 -20.94
N ILE A 7 -28.80 -20.92 -21.71
CA ILE A 7 -27.44 -20.93 -22.29
C ILE A 7 -26.50 -20.17 -21.35
N VAL A 8 -25.54 -20.87 -20.76
CA VAL A 8 -24.60 -20.32 -19.79
C VAL A 8 -23.16 -20.68 -20.17
N SER A 9 -22.20 -19.83 -19.80
CA SER A 9 -20.78 -20.17 -19.93
C SER A 9 -20.40 -21.21 -18.85
N SER A 10 -19.28 -21.91 -19.05
CA SER A 10 -18.75 -22.86 -18.07
C SER A 10 -18.52 -22.22 -16.71
N THR A 11 -18.03 -20.97 -16.67
CA THR A 11 -17.82 -20.20 -15.43
C THR A 11 -19.14 -19.84 -14.73
N GLN A 12 -20.17 -19.46 -15.47
CA GLN A 12 -21.50 -19.17 -14.94
C GLN A 12 -22.15 -20.42 -14.35
N HIS A 13 -22.04 -21.55 -15.06
CA HIS A 13 -22.54 -22.83 -14.60
C HIS A 13 -21.86 -23.30 -13.32
N ALA A 14 -20.53 -23.18 -13.22
CA ALA A 14 -19.78 -23.50 -12.01
C ALA A 14 -20.22 -22.64 -10.80
N PHE A 15 -20.47 -21.36 -11.00
CA PHE A 15 -20.99 -20.47 -9.96
C PHE A 15 -22.38 -20.89 -9.49
N ILE A 16 -23.29 -21.20 -10.42
CA ILE A 16 -24.66 -21.64 -10.12
C ILE A 16 -24.67 -22.91 -9.25
N ILE A 17 -23.88 -23.92 -9.63
CA ILE A 17 -23.78 -25.18 -8.88
C ILE A 17 -23.21 -24.95 -7.49
N ALA A 18 -22.17 -24.15 -7.37
CA ALA A 18 -21.49 -23.90 -6.09
C ALA A 18 -22.35 -23.12 -5.08
N VAL A 19 -23.17 -22.16 -5.53
CA VAL A 19 -23.94 -21.27 -4.64
C VAL A 19 -25.31 -21.89 -4.25
N ARG A 20 -25.88 -22.67 -5.10
CA ARG A 20 -27.24 -23.28 -4.90
C ARG A 20 -27.42 -23.97 -3.55
N PRO A 21 -26.53 -24.87 -3.08
CA PRO A 21 -26.70 -25.55 -1.79
C PRO A 21 -26.80 -24.59 -0.61
N TYR A 22 -26.05 -23.47 -0.66
CA TYR A 22 -26.05 -22.48 0.40
C TYR A 22 -27.31 -21.59 0.39
N LEU A 23 -27.90 -21.32 -0.79
CA LEU A 23 -29.20 -20.66 -0.87
C LEU A 23 -30.29 -21.52 -0.23
N ALA A 24 -30.29 -22.81 -0.50
CA ALA A 24 -31.22 -23.74 0.13
C ALA A 24 -31.08 -23.78 1.66
N GLN A 25 -29.86 -23.75 2.20
CA GLN A 25 -29.59 -23.66 3.64
C GLN A 25 -30.15 -22.38 4.28
N PHE A 26 -30.31 -21.32 3.52
CA PHE A 26 -30.93 -20.05 3.97
C PHE A 26 -32.44 -20.01 3.71
N GLY A 27 -33.06 -21.13 3.34
CA GLY A 27 -34.50 -21.20 3.04
C GLY A 27 -34.91 -20.52 1.71
N ILE A 28 -33.93 -20.20 0.86
CA ILE A 28 -34.18 -19.57 -0.44
C ILE A 28 -34.32 -20.68 -1.49
N THR A 29 -35.56 -21.05 -1.76
CA THR A 29 -35.92 -22.00 -2.80
C THR A 29 -36.93 -21.37 -3.76
N ALA A 30 -37.06 -21.94 -4.96
CA ALA A 30 -38.02 -21.44 -5.94
C ALA A 30 -39.47 -21.44 -5.38
N ALA A 31 -39.80 -22.46 -4.59
CA ALA A 31 -41.14 -22.59 -3.99
C ALA A 31 -41.39 -21.60 -2.86
N ALA A 32 -40.38 -21.31 -2.02
CA ALA A 32 -40.52 -20.45 -0.85
C ALA A 32 -40.47 -18.96 -1.20
N THR A 33 -39.66 -18.56 -2.19
CA THR A 33 -39.37 -17.14 -2.49
C THR A 33 -39.84 -16.70 -3.87
N GLY A 34 -40.43 -17.59 -4.68
CA GLY A 34 -40.78 -17.30 -6.08
C GLY A 34 -39.56 -16.91 -6.94
N GLY A 35 -38.36 -17.39 -6.56
CA GLY A 35 -37.11 -17.09 -7.26
C GLY A 35 -36.51 -15.71 -6.90
N LEU A 36 -37.04 -15.01 -5.91
CA LEU A 36 -36.52 -13.72 -5.46
C LEU A 36 -35.43 -13.90 -4.37
N ILE A 37 -34.31 -13.24 -4.54
CA ILE A 37 -33.14 -13.38 -3.66
C ILE A 37 -32.74 -11.99 -3.13
N PRO A 38 -32.81 -11.75 -1.81
CA PRO A 38 -32.25 -10.56 -1.19
C PRO A 38 -30.74 -10.51 -1.34
N PHE A 39 -30.18 -9.35 -1.69
CA PHE A 39 -28.74 -9.18 -1.94
C PHE A 39 -27.88 -9.65 -0.77
N SER A 40 -28.26 -9.35 0.47
CA SER A 40 -27.54 -9.75 1.67
C SER A 40 -27.41 -11.27 1.82
N GLN A 41 -28.49 -12.00 1.55
CA GLN A 41 -28.50 -13.46 1.62
C GLN A 41 -27.74 -14.07 0.44
N PHE A 42 -27.88 -13.50 -0.76
CA PHE A 42 -27.15 -13.93 -1.93
C PHE A 42 -25.62 -13.73 -1.76
N SER A 43 -25.20 -12.56 -1.26
CA SER A 43 -23.79 -12.31 -0.96
C SER A 43 -23.23 -13.27 0.08
N ARG A 44 -24.02 -13.62 1.10
CA ARG A 44 -23.63 -14.58 2.13
C ARG A 44 -23.50 -16.01 1.57
N ALA A 45 -24.40 -16.41 0.68
CA ALA A 45 -24.33 -17.72 0.01
C ALA A 45 -23.12 -17.80 -0.94
N ALA A 46 -22.85 -16.75 -1.72
CA ALA A 46 -21.69 -16.68 -2.60
C ALA A 46 -20.38 -16.79 -1.83
N ARG A 47 -20.23 -16.06 -0.71
CA ARG A 47 -19.04 -16.16 0.16
C ARG A 47 -18.84 -17.54 0.75
N LYS A 48 -19.92 -18.21 1.21
CA LYS A 48 -19.84 -19.59 1.70
C LYS A 48 -19.44 -20.58 0.61
N ALA A 49 -19.78 -20.29 -0.65
CA ALA A 49 -19.37 -21.06 -1.81
C ALA A 49 -17.94 -20.74 -2.30
N GLY A 50 -17.19 -19.86 -1.59
CA GLY A 50 -15.81 -19.52 -1.90
C GLY A 50 -15.65 -18.35 -2.88
N TYR A 51 -16.69 -17.59 -3.18
CA TYR A 51 -16.62 -16.42 -4.07
C TYR A 51 -16.50 -15.13 -3.26
N SER A 52 -15.53 -14.28 -3.64
CA SER A 52 -15.32 -12.98 -2.99
C SER A 52 -16.43 -11.97 -3.29
N ALA A 53 -17.06 -12.08 -4.46
CA ALA A 53 -18.14 -11.20 -4.90
C ALA A 53 -19.18 -11.96 -5.76
N ILE A 54 -20.39 -11.39 -5.84
CA ILE A 54 -21.41 -11.87 -6.78
C ILE A 54 -21.02 -11.43 -8.19
N PRO A 55 -20.97 -12.32 -9.18
CA PRO A 55 -20.65 -11.96 -10.56
C PRO A 55 -21.58 -10.89 -11.14
N ALA A 56 -21.04 -10.00 -11.96
CA ALA A 56 -21.79 -8.87 -12.53
C ALA A 56 -23.03 -9.28 -13.32
N TRP A 57 -23.01 -10.44 -14.00
CA TRP A 57 -24.17 -10.95 -14.75
C TRP A 57 -25.39 -11.23 -13.86
N CYS A 58 -25.17 -11.60 -12.58
CA CYS A 58 -26.25 -11.78 -11.61
C CYS A 58 -26.90 -10.47 -11.19
N MET A 59 -26.19 -9.34 -11.36
CA MET A 59 -26.54 -8.02 -10.87
C MET A 59 -27.07 -7.11 -11.97
N SER A 60 -27.34 -7.64 -13.18
CA SER A 60 -27.82 -6.85 -14.31
C SER A 60 -29.15 -6.15 -13.98
N ALA A 61 -29.43 -5.03 -14.66
CA ALA A 61 -30.67 -4.27 -14.44
C ALA A 61 -31.93 -5.09 -14.74
N GLU A 62 -31.86 -6.01 -15.68
CA GLU A 62 -32.95 -6.92 -16.08
C GLU A 62 -33.34 -7.91 -14.95
N ARG A 63 -32.41 -8.26 -14.08
CA ARG A 63 -32.58 -9.19 -12.96
C ARG A 63 -32.97 -8.50 -11.66
N LYS A 64 -32.94 -7.20 -11.63
CA LYS A 64 -33.27 -6.40 -10.43
C LYS A 64 -34.80 -6.27 -10.32
N HIS A 65 -35.36 -6.90 -9.30
CA HIS A 65 -36.80 -6.84 -9.02
C HIS A 65 -37.18 -5.59 -8.21
N SER A 66 -36.40 -5.28 -7.15
CA SER A 66 -36.60 -4.10 -6.32
C SER A 66 -35.27 -3.71 -5.66
N ARG A 67 -35.25 -2.67 -4.81
CA ARG A 67 -34.02 -2.23 -4.13
C ARG A 67 -33.42 -3.38 -3.29
N GLY A 68 -32.29 -3.92 -3.75
CA GLY A 68 -31.58 -4.99 -3.06
C GLY A 68 -32.18 -6.39 -3.20
N VAL A 69 -33.12 -6.61 -4.15
CA VAL A 69 -33.71 -7.92 -4.43
C VAL A 69 -33.56 -8.25 -5.92
N TYR A 70 -33.09 -9.47 -6.22
CA TYR A 70 -32.79 -9.94 -7.57
C TYR A 70 -33.57 -11.22 -7.89
N ARG A 71 -33.94 -11.39 -9.15
CA ARG A 71 -34.53 -12.60 -9.68
C ARG A 71 -33.56 -13.28 -10.63
N ILE A 72 -33.07 -14.45 -10.27
CA ILE A 72 -32.09 -15.19 -11.06
C ILE A 72 -32.63 -16.62 -11.23
N GLU A 73 -33.40 -16.81 -12.29
CA GLU A 73 -34.11 -18.09 -12.54
C GLU A 73 -33.15 -19.27 -12.71
N GLU A 74 -31.96 -19.01 -13.24
CA GLU A 74 -30.92 -20.04 -13.43
C GLU A 74 -30.44 -20.67 -12.11
N LEU A 75 -30.48 -19.95 -11.00
CA LEU A 75 -30.11 -20.51 -9.70
C LEU A 75 -31.07 -21.59 -9.20
N PHE A 76 -32.27 -21.69 -9.76
CA PHE A 76 -33.30 -22.63 -9.37
C PHE A 76 -33.65 -23.65 -10.45
N ALA A 77 -33.06 -23.53 -11.64
CA ALA A 77 -33.31 -24.45 -12.75
C ALA A 77 -32.64 -25.81 -12.54
N ASP A 78 -33.26 -26.89 -13.05
CA ASP A 78 -32.68 -28.22 -13.01
C ASP A 78 -31.41 -28.34 -13.84
N ALA A 79 -30.53 -29.28 -13.51
CA ALA A 79 -29.25 -29.48 -14.20
C ALA A 79 -29.43 -29.78 -15.70
N ALA A 80 -30.53 -30.42 -16.10
CA ALA A 80 -30.86 -30.74 -17.50
C ALA A 80 -31.28 -29.51 -18.33
N ALA A 81 -31.55 -28.36 -17.68
CA ALA A 81 -31.98 -27.13 -18.35
C ALA A 81 -30.83 -26.28 -18.89
N PHE A 82 -29.56 -26.65 -18.67
CA PHE A 82 -28.41 -25.87 -19.05
C PHE A 82 -27.73 -26.37 -20.35
N THR A 83 -27.48 -25.46 -21.27
CA THR A 83 -26.60 -25.68 -22.40
C THR A 83 -25.31 -24.88 -22.14
N ILE A 84 -24.17 -25.56 -21.93
CA ILE A 84 -22.88 -24.93 -21.62
C ILE A 84 -22.17 -24.56 -22.92
N THR A 85 -21.83 -23.27 -23.09
CA THR A 85 -21.03 -22.80 -24.21
C THR A 85 -19.61 -22.41 -23.73
N GLU A 86 -18.59 -22.97 -24.36
CA GLU A 86 -17.22 -22.53 -24.18
C GLU A 86 -16.97 -21.21 -24.91
N VAL A 87 -16.72 -20.14 -24.17
CA VAL A 87 -16.29 -18.85 -24.75
C VAL A 87 -14.79 -18.92 -25.02
N LYS A 88 -14.40 -19.19 -26.25
CA LYS A 88 -13.03 -18.93 -26.73
C LYS A 88 -12.84 -17.41 -26.74
N ARG A 89 -11.92 -16.89 -25.93
CA ARG A 89 -11.48 -15.49 -26.00
C ARG A 89 -10.75 -15.28 -27.35
N GLY A 90 -11.46 -14.80 -28.33
CA GLY A 90 -10.95 -14.40 -29.65
C GLY A 90 -11.42 -12.98 -29.97
N ARG A 91 -10.51 -12.18 -30.48
CA ARG A 91 -10.65 -10.80 -30.95
C ARG A 91 -11.86 -10.63 -31.92
N PRO A 92 -12.62 -9.53 -31.87
CA PRO A 92 -13.75 -9.36 -32.78
C PRO A 92 -13.28 -9.02 -34.19
N ALA A 93 -13.56 -9.92 -35.11
CA ALA A 93 -13.62 -9.62 -36.52
C ALA A 93 -14.92 -10.19 -37.07
N GLY A 94 -15.68 -9.36 -37.77
CA GLY A 94 -17.01 -9.69 -38.26
C GLY A 94 -17.04 -10.85 -39.25
N GLY A 95 -18.17 -11.57 -39.28
CA GLY A 95 -18.47 -12.51 -40.35
C GLY A 95 -19.10 -13.82 -39.92
N LYS A 96 -20.27 -13.98 -40.32
CA LYS A 96 -21.28 -15.03 -40.37
C LYS A 96 -20.83 -16.51 -40.27
N ASN A 97 -21.61 -17.25 -39.45
CA ASN A 97 -22.16 -18.61 -39.67
C ASN A 97 -21.26 -19.87 -39.61
N GLY A 98 -21.70 -20.83 -38.82
CA GLY A 98 -21.51 -22.24 -39.10
C GLY A 98 -21.12 -23.09 -37.90
N ALA A 99 -22.11 -23.63 -37.18
CA ALA A 99 -21.90 -24.73 -36.25
C ALA A 99 -21.42 -25.98 -36.98
N LYS A 100 -20.22 -26.49 -36.67
CA LYS A 100 -19.79 -27.84 -37.07
C LYS A 100 -19.55 -28.67 -35.83
N THR A 101 -20.39 -29.73 -35.70
CA THR A 101 -20.24 -30.81 -34.74
C THR A 101 -18.99 -31.62 -35.07
N VAL A 102 -18.04 -31.74 -34.18
CA VAL A 102 -16.89 -32.62 -34.31
C VAL A 102 -17.01 -33.79 -33.37
N LYS A 103 -17.11 -34.97 -33.93
CA LYS A 103 -17.05 -36.28 -33.20
C LYS A 103 -15.60 -36.54 -32.78
N ILE A 104 -15.41 -36.91 -31.53
CA ILE A 104 -14.12 -37.32 -30.99
C ILE A 104 -13.79 -38.72 -31.51
N LYS A 105 -12.65 -38.88 -32.15
CA LYS A 105 -11.98 -40.14 -32.44
C LYS A 105 -10.78 -40.26 -31.51
N GLU A 106 -10.75 -41.36 -30.76
CA GLU A 106 -9.59 -41.86 -30.04
C GLU A 106 -8.45 -42.17 -31.03
N SER A 107 -7.23 -41.69 -30.75
CA SER A 107 -6.04 -42.15 -31.45
C SER A 107 -4.86 -42.31 -30.51
N LYS A 108 -4.24 -43.43 -30.71
CA LYS A 108 -3.07 -44.06 -30.10
C LYS A 108 -1.86 -43.15 -29.94
N THR A 109 -1.16 -43.36 -28.82
CA THR A 109 0.20 -42.87 -28.50
C THR A 109 1.23 -43.19 -29.60
N PRO A 110 2.04 -42.23 -30.00
CA PRO A 110 3.34 -42.50 -30.59
C PRO A 110 4.50 -41.99 -29.75
N ALA A 111 5.66 -42.66 -29.94
CA ALA A 111 6.91 -42.56 -29.24
C ALA A 111 7.55 -41.16 -29.26
N ALA A 112 8.40 -40.90 -28.25
CA ALA A 112 9.15 -39.66 -28.08
C ALA A 112 10.10 -39.35 -29.27
N PRO A 113 10.11 -38.09 -29.74
CA PRO A 113 11.21 -37.59 -30.56
C PRO A 113 12.25 -36.82 -29.75
N ALA A 114 13.48 -36.87 -30.23
CA ALA A 114 14.70 -36.30 -29.68
C ALA A 114 14.60 -34.79 -29.35
N ALA A 115 15.37 -34.38 -28.34
CA ALA A 115 15.46 -33.01 -27.85
C ALA A 115 15.83 -32.00 -28.96
N PRO A 116 15.08 -30.87 -29.04
CA PRO A 116 15.51 -29.76 -29.87
C PRO A 116 16.62 -28.96 -29.22
N VAL A 117 17.60 -28.58 -30.00
CA VAL A 117 18.70 -27.66 -29.67
C VAL A 117 18.09 -26.37 -29.08
N VAL A 118 18.48 -26.04 -27.89
CA VAL A 118 18.10 -24.82 -27.17
C VAL A 118 18.72 -23.64 -27.92
N ALA A 119 17.90 -22.87 -28.62
CA ALA A 119 18.28 -21.55 -29.08
C ALA A 119 18.57 -20.67 -27.87
N ALA A 120 19.72 -20.00 -27.86
CA ALA A 120 20.15 -19.12 -26.79
C ALA A 120 19.06 -18.08 -26.47
N ALA A 121 18.66 -17.98 -25.21
CA ALA A 121 17.75 -16.93 -24.75
C ALA A 121 18.34 -15.55 -25.08
N PRO A 122 17.52 -14.57 -25.48
CA PRO A 122 18.01 -13.22 -25.74
C PRO A 122 18.64 -12.68 -24.45
N ARG A 123 19.89 -12.24 -24.55
CA ARG A 123 20.57 -11.49 -23.49
C ARG A 123 19.78 -10.22 -23.25
N ILE A 124 19.41 -9.98 -22.00
CA ILE A 124 18.94 -8.67 -21.56
C ILE A 124 20.18 -7.77 -21.64
N GLU A 125 20.12 -6.75 -22.50
CA GLU A 125 21.16 -5.73 -22.59
C GLU A 125 21.26 -5.05 -21.21
N GLU A 126 22.50 -4.87 -20.77
CA GLU A 126 22.82 -4.19 -19.51
C GLU A 126 22.39 -2.73 -19.63
N CYS A 127 21.38 -2.33 -18.83
CA CYS A 127 20.97 -0.95 -18.72
C CYS A 127 21.95 -0.16 -17.86
N SER A 128 22.33 1.01 -18.32
CA SER A 128 23.22 1.95 -17.62
C SER A 128 22.49 2.70 -16.50
N ALA A 129 23.19 3.05 -15.39
CA ALA A 129 22.59 3.51 -14.15
C ALA A 129 22.36 5.04 -14.07
N VAL A 130 21.17 5.47 -13.70
CA VAL A 130 20.79 6.84 -13.31
C VAL A 130 20.51 6.90 -11.82
N ALA A 131 20.95 7.95 -11.13
CA ALA A 131 20.73 8.10 -9.68
C ALA A 131 19.29 8.59 -9.39
N LEU A 132 18.46 7.75 -8.79
CA LEU A 132 17.15 8.14 -8.27
C LEU A 132 17.25 8.56 -6.80
N THR A 133 16.70 9.71 -6.47
CA THR A 133 16.57 10.17 -5.09
C THR A 133 15.55 9.32 -4.33
N ALA A 134 15.79 9.09 -3.05
CA ALA A 134 14.90 8.33 -2.17
C ALA A 134 13.46 8.86 -2.25
N GLY A 135 12.52 7.98 -2.61
CA GLY A 135 11.11 8.34 -2.77
C GLY A 135 10.53 8.14 -4.18
N THR A 136 11.30 7.49 -5.07
CA THR A 136 10.85 7.27 -6.45
C THR A 136 9.69 6.27 -6.52
N ASP A 137 8.58 6.71 -7.08
CA ASP A 137 7.42 5.86 -7.36
C ASP A 137 7.78 4.73 -8.36
N SER A 138 7.07 3.61 -8.26
CA SER A 138 7.24 2.47 -9.17
C SER A 138 7.14 2.84 -10.66
N VAL A 139 6.42 3.93 -10.98
CA VAL A 139 6.29 4.48 -12.34
C VAL A 139 7.57 5.17 -12.79
N GLU A 140 8.26 5.92 -11.91
CA GLU A 140 9.54 6.54 -12.21
C GLU A 140 10.64 5.50 -12.36
N LEU A 141 10.64 4.47 -11.50
CA LEU A 141 11.52 3.33 -11.63
C LEU A 141 11.36 2.63 -13.01
N ALA A 142 10.11 2.38 -13.41
CA ALA A 142 9.81 1.79 -14.71
C ALA A 142 10.24 2.69 -15.89
N ARG A 143 10.13 4.01 -15.72
CA ARG A 143 10.52 5.00 -16.72
C ARG A 143 12.04 5.08 -16.89
N ALA A 144 12.77 5.10 -15.80
CA ALA A 144 14.22 5.12 -15.77
C ALA A 144 14.81 3.83 -16.37
N MET A 145 14.30 2.67 -16.00
CA MET A 145 14.69 1.37 -16.58
C MET A 145 14.39 1.27 -18.07
N SER A 146 13.38 1.99 -18.58
CA SER A 146 13.05 2.02 -20.01
C SER A 146 13.97 2.91 -20.84
N GLN A 147 14.69 3.86 -20.20
CA GLN A 147 15.56 4.82 -20.87
C GLN A 147 17.03 4.37 -20.97
N GLY A 148 17.38 3.22 -20.41
CA GLY A 148 18.71 2.61 -20.56
C GLY A 148 19.84 3.32 -19.82
N GLU A 149 19.52 4.16 -18.83
CA GLU A 149 20.51 4.84 -18.01
C GLU A 149 20.89 3.97 -16.78
N SER A 150 22.18 3.92 -16.43
CA SER A 150 22.64 3.12 -15.30
C SER A 150 22.36 3.86 -13.98
N GLU A 151 21.25 3.53 -13.32
CA GLU A 151 20.86 4.10 -12.04
C GLU A 151 21.50 3.39 -10.86
N THR A 152 21.98 4.15 -9.89
CA THR A 152 22.32 3.61 -8.58
C THR A 152 21.19 3.93 -7.62
N PHE A 153 20.68 2.93 -6.92
CA PHE A 153 19.67 3.06 -5.87
C PHE A 153 20.28 3.34 -4.49
N VAL A 154 21.49 3.92 -4.45
CA VAL A 154 22.08 4.34 -3.18
C VAL A 154 21.43 5.64 -2.74
N PRO A 155 20.76 5.67 -1.58
CA PRO A 155 20.07 6.87 -1.11
C PRO A 155 21.07 8.02 -0.89
N ALA A 156 20.60 9.25 -1.06
CA ALA A 156 21.37 10.45 -0.75
C ALA A 156 21.63 10.53 0.76
N THR A 157 22.82 11.03 1.12
CA THR A 157 23.16 11.31 2.52
C THR A 157 22.46 12.59 2.97
N ASP A 158 21.72 12.52 4.09
CA ASP A 158 21.15 13.70 4.75
C ASP A 158 22.14 14.19 5.83
N ASP A 159 22.76 15.35 5.60
CA ASP A 159 23.71 15.95 6.54
C ASP A 159 23.05 16.32 7.88
N ASN A 160 21.73 16.50 7.89
CA ASN A 160 20.96 16.79 9.10
C ASN A 160 20.59 15.53 9.89
N TYR A 161 20.83 14.36 9.34
CA TYR A 161 20.52 13.12 10.03
C TYR A 161 21.41 12.89 11.25
N ILE A 162 20.79 12.48 12.36
CA ILE A 162 21.48 12.06 13.59
C ILE A 162 21.15 10.61 13.87
N PRO A 163 22.14 9.71 13.93
CA PRO A 163 21.92 8.32 14.29
C PRO A 163 21.39 8.17 15.71
N TRP A 164 20.31 7.39 15.88
CA TRP A 164 19.73 7.07 17.19
C TRP A 164 18.92 5.77 17.13
N GLY A 165 18.41 5.31 18.28
CA GLY A 165 17.62 4.10 18.36
C GLY A 165 18.35 2.89 17.81
N TYR A 166 17.71 2.14 16.95
CA TYR A 166 18.24 0.90 16.39
C TYR A 166 19.20 1.09 15.20
N HIS A 167 19.67 2.34 14.94
CA HIS A 167 20.55 2.64 13.81
C HIS A 167 21.76 1.70 13.72
N ASN A 168 22.48 1.46 14.82
CA ASN A 168 23.69 0.64 14.82
C ASN A 168 23.40 -0.84 14.61
N GLU A 169 22.27 -1.34 15.11
CA GLU A 169 21.84 -2.72 14.91
C GLU A 169 21.46 -2.95 13.46
N ILE A 170 20.61 -2.09 12.90
CA ILE A 170 20.22 -2.14 11.48
C ILE A 170 21.45 -1.99 10.58
N LYS A 171 22.40 -1.10 10.92
CA LYS A 171 23.67 -0.96 10.21
C LYS A 171 24.48 -2.25 10.22
N SER A 172 24.54 -2.95 11.35
CA SER A 172 25.25 -4.23 11.47
C SER A 172 24.59 -5.32 10.63
N ILE A 173 23.25 -5.38 10.60
CA ILE A 173 22.49 -6.33 9.79
C ILE A 173 22.79 -6.08 8.31
N ILE A 174 22.62 -4.85 7.81
CA ILE A 174 22.83 -4.51 6.38
C ILE A 174 24.29 -4.70 5.98
N LYS A 175 25.25 -4.34 6.86
CA LYS A 175 26.69 -4.52 6.65
C LYS A 175 27.07 -5.99 6.52
N SER A 176 26.38 -6.89 7.20
CA SER A 176 26.66 -8.34 7.17
C SER A 176 26.44 -8.95 5.79
N LYS A 177 25.65 -8.32 4.92
CA LYS A 177 25.23 -8.83 3.60
C LYS A 177 24.56 -10.21 3.66
N ARG A 178 24.11 -10.65 4.84
CA ARG A 178 23.35 -11.88 5.01
C ARG A 178 21.88 -11.57 4.85
N PHE A 179 21.13 -12.52 4.30
CA PHE A 179 19.69 -12.40 4.25
C PHE A 179 19.12 -12.43 5.67
N CYS A 180 18.42 -11.37 6.03
CA CYS A 180 17.82 -11.21 7.34
C CYS A 180 16.64 -10.22 7.22
N PRO A 181 15.41 -10.72 7.06
CA PRO A 181 14.24 -9.85 6.96
C PRO A 181 13.92 -9.23 8.32
N VAL A 182 13.67 -7.92 8.33
CA VAL A 182 13.46 -7.12 9.55
C VAL A 182 12.14 -6.35 9.44
N PHE A 183 11.35 -6.37 10.51
CA PHE A 183 10.13 -5.60 10.64
C PHE A 183 10.31 -4.49 11.67
N ILE A 184 10.06 -3.23 11.29
CA ILE A 184 10.21 -2.06 12.16
C ILE A 184 8.85 -1.38 12.30
N THR A 185 8.30 -1.43 13.50
CA THR A 185 7.01 -0.83 13.81
C THR A 185 7.17 0.39 14.70
N GLY A 186 6.15 1.23 14.75
CA GLY A 186 6.08 2.40 15.63
C GLY A 186 5.30 3.55 15.02
N LEU A 187 4.98 4.54 15.82
CA LEU A 187 4.14 5.66 15.41
C LEU A 187 4.73 6.44 14.22
N SER A 188 3.87 7.11 13.46
CA SER A 188 4.28 7.90 12.29
C SER A 188 5.23 9.03 12.67
N GLY A 189 6.13 9.42 11.74
CA GLY A 189 7.02 10.58 11.89
C GLY A 189 8.13 10.43 12.94
N ASN A 190 8.46 9.20 13.37
CA ASN A 190 9.56 8.88 14.29
C ASN A 190 10.87 8.46 13.57
N GLY A 191 10.96 8.59 12.24
CA GLY A 191 12.20 8.41 11.48
C GLY A 191 12.55 6.97 11.09
N LYS A 192 11.63 5.98 11.14
CA LYS A 192 11.87 4.58 10.73
C LYS A 192 12.48 4.47 9.33
N THR A 193 11.80 5.01 8.35
CA THR A 193 12.18 4.96 6.93
C THR A 193 13.51 5.69 6.70
N THR A 194 13.64 6.91 7.22
CA THR A 194 14.86 7.71 7.13
C THR A 194 16.07 6.99 7.73
N MET A 195 15.89 6.29 8.86
CA MET A 195 16.97 5.52 9.47
C MET A 195 17.52 4.45 8.52
N ILE A 196 16.64 3.69 7.86
CA ILE A 196 17.05 2.63 6.92
C ILE A 196 17.79 3.25 5.72
N GLU A 197 17.22 4.30 5.13
CA GLU A 197 17.83 5.01 3.99
C GLU A 197 19.20 5.55 4.35
N GLN A 198 19.36 6.22 5.50
CA GLN A 198 20.64 6.78 5.92
C GLN A 198 21.68 5.71 6.32
N VAL A 199 21.23 4.57 6.83
CA VAL A 199 22.10 3.40 7.00
C VAL A 199 22.61 2.93 5.65
N CYS A 200 21.72 2.76 4.66
CA CYS A 200 22.10 2.33 3.31
C CYS A 200 23.06 3.35 2.66
N ALA A 201 22.77 4.66 2.76
CA ALA A 201 23.65 5.73 2.28
C ALA A 201 25.05 5.64 2.89
N SER A 202 25.13 5.50 4.24
CA SER A 202 26.42 5.41 4.96
C SER A 202 27.26 4.19 4.58
N LEU A 203 26.62 3.12 4.14
CA LEU A 203 27.23 1.87 3.70
C LEU A 203 27.42 1.81 2.18
N LYS A 204 26.98 2.83 1.43
CA LYS A 204 26.92 2.84 -0.04
C LYS A 204 26.21 1.60 -0.59
N ARG A 205 25.11 1.22 0.06
CA ARG A 205 24.26 0.09 -0.31
C ARG A 205 23.05 0.58 -1.07
N GLU A 206 22.73 -0.07 -2.16
CA GLU A 206 21.49 0.19 -2.87
C GLU A 206 20.29 -0.16 -1.99
N CYS A 207 19.29 0.70 -2.01
CA CYS A 207 18.03 0.57 -1.28
C CYS A 207 16.88 0.83 -2.25
N VAL A 208 16.15 -0.20 -2.59
CA VAL A 208 14.94 -0.08 -3.43
C VAL A 208 13.74 0.03 -2.51
N ARG A 209 13.10 1.19 -2.50
CA ARG A 209 11.94 1.48 -1.65
C ARG A 209 10.64 1.23 -2.42
N VAL A 210 9.71 0.60 -1.75
CA VAL A 210 8.32 0.40 -2.21
C VAL A 210 7.40 1.02 -1.17
N ASN A 211 6.67 2.07 -1.55
CA ASN A 211 5.63 2.66 -0.71
C ASN A 211 4.33 1.90 -0.94
N PHE A 212 3.82 1.25 0.09
CA PHE A 212 2.54 0.55 -0.01
C PHE A 212 1.36 1.52 0.04
N THR A 213 0.37 1.20 -0.76
CA THR A 213 -0.94 1.85 -0.77
C THR A 213 -2.03 0.78 -0.73
N ALA A 214 -3.28 1.18 -0.50
CA ALA A 214 -4.40 0.25 -0.58
C ALA A 214 -4.61 -0.36 -1.98
N ALA A 215 -4.05 0.26 -3.03
CA ALA A 215 -4.14 -0.18 -4.41
C ALA A 215 -2.93 -1.00 -4.88
N THR A 216 -1.87 -1.10 -4.07
CA THR A 216 -0.64 -1.82 -4.44
C THR A 216 -0.94 -3.28 -4.77
N ASP A 217 -0.56 -3.73 -5.95
CA ASP A 217 -0.83 -5.05 -6.48
C ASP A 217 0.45 -5.84 -6.83
N GLU A 218 0.27 -7.10 -7.28
CA GLU A 218 1.39 -7.96 -7.66
C GLU A 218 2.15 -7.42 -8.89
N ASP A 219 1.47 -6.72 -9.80
CA ASP A 219 2.09 -6.15 -11.01
C ASP A 219 3.00 -4.97 -10.68
N GLU A 220 2.65 -4.18 -9.66
CA GLU A 220 3.51 -3.10 -9.15
C GLU A 220 4.73 -3.66 -8.43
N LEU A 221 4.56 -4.73 -7.65
CA LEU A 221 5.62 -5.32 -6.85
C LEU A 221 6.61 -6.15 -7.68
N LEU A 222 6.10 -7.05 -8.51
CA LEU A 222 6.90 -8.03 -9.26
C LEU A 222 7.12 -7.63 -10.73
N GLY A 223 6.29 -6.72 -11.24
CA GLY A 223 6.36 -6.27 -12.62
C GLY A 223 5.28 -6.84 -13.51
N GLY A 224 5.06 -6.16 -14.60
CA GLY A 224 4.01 -6.45 -15.56
C GLY A 224 4.35 -6.05 -16.98
N PHE A 225 3.47 -6.38 -17.91
CA PHE A 225 3.62 -5.95 -19.29
C PHE A 225 3.21 -4.49 -19.44
N ARG A 226 4.07 -3.71 -20.10
CA ARG A 226 3.85 -2.30 -20.43
C ARG A 226 4.03 -2.09 -21.93
N LEU A 227 3.28 -1.13 -22.48
CA LEU A 227 3.44 -0.70 -23.88
C LEU A 227 4.55 0.36 -23.93
N ILE A 228 5.70 0.00 -24.51
CA ILE A 228 6.86 0.87 -24.65
C ILE A 228 7.21 0.96 -26.13
N ASN A 229 7.20 2.17 -26.69
CA ASN A 229 7.51 2.42 -28.09
C ASN A 229 6.69 1.55 -29.08
N GLY A 230 5.42 1.27 -28.75
CA GLY A 230 4.54 0.45 -29.58
C GLY A 230 4.69 -1.07 -29.41
N GLU A 231 5.63 -1.53 -28.58
CA GLU A 231 5.84 -2.94 -28.26
C GLU A 231 5.41 -3.26 -26.83
N THR A 232 4.83 -4.43 -26.63
CA THR A 232 4.51 -4.92 -25.31
C THR A 232 5.74 -5.59 -24.70
N ARG A 233 6.33 -4.96 -23.69
CA ARG A 233 7.50 -5.46 -22.96
C ARG A 233 7.17 -5.73 -21.50
N PHE A 234 7.81 -6.75 -20.92
CA PHE A 234 7.75 -6.97 -19.48
C PHE A 234 8.71 -6.00 -18.79
N VAL A 235 8.20 -5.22 -17.85
CA VAL A 235 8.99 -4.32 -16.99
C VAL A 235 9.05 -4.95 -15.61
N PRO A 236 10.26 -5.30 -15.09
CA PRO A 236 10.39 -5.85 -13.74
C PRO A 236 9.98 -4.81 -12.69
N GLY A 237 9.28 -5.26 -11.65
CA GLY A 237 8.93 -4.42 -10.52
C GLY A 237 10.08 -4.27 -9.52
N PRO A 238 9.94 -3.36 -8.54
CA PRO A 238 11.00 -3.03 -7.58
C PRO A 238 11.51 -4.22 -6.79
N VAL A 239 10.65 -5.18 -6.48
CA VAL A 239 11.04 -6.41 -5.77
C VAL A 239 12.02 -7.24 -6.59
N LEU A 240 11.73 -7.45 -7.88
CA LEU A 240 12.63 -8.20 -8.76
C LEU A 240 13.94 -7.46 -8.99
N VAL A 241 13.89 -6.14 -9.15
CA VAL A 241 15.08 -5.28 -9.29
C VAL A 241 15.97 -5.42 -8.06
N ALA A 242 15.41 -5.31 -6.85
CA ALA A 242 16.16 -5.46 -5.62
C ALA A 242 16.78 -6.87 -5.48
N MET A 243 16.03 -7.92 -5.85
CA MET A 243 16.52 -9.29 -5.82
C MET A 243 17.70 -9.51 -6.78
N GLU A 244 17.57 -9.07 -8.04
CA GLU A 244 18.59 -9.26 -9.08
C GLU A 244 19.86 -8.48 -8.79
N ARG A 245 19.76 -7.28 -8.16
CA ARG A 245 20.90 -6.43 -7.81
C ARG A 245 21.52 -6.77 -6.46
N GLY A 246 20.89 -7.62 -5.62
CA GLY A 246 21.34 -7.87 -4.25
C GLY A 246 21.19 -6.64 -3.36
N ALA A 247 20.24 -5.76 -3.66
CA ALA A 247 19.97 -4.53 -2.93
C ALA A 247 19.20 -4.80 -1.62
N VAL A 248 19.07 -3.76 -0.79
CA VAL A 248 18.13 -3.72 0.33
C VAL A 248 16.74 -3.39 -0.24
N LEU A 249 15.77 -4.26 -0.03
CA LEU A 249 14.37 -3.99 -0.35
C LEU A 249 13.70 -3.38 0.87
N LEU A 250 13.25 -2.13 0.75
CA LEU A 250 12.52 -1.42 1.79
C LEU A 250 11.03 -1.40 1.46
N LEU A 251 10.24 -2.16 2.20
CA LEU A 251 8.79 -2.21 2.12
C LEU A 251 8.21 -1.20 3.12
N ASP A 252 7.90 0.00 2.65
CA ASP A 252 7.48 1.11 3.51
C ASP A 252 5.96 1.15 3.64
N GLU A 253 5.47 1.30 4.88
CA GLU A 253 4.04 1.28 5.25
C GLU A 253 3.33 -0.01 4.80
N ILE A 254 3.99 -1.16 5.01
CA ILE A 254 3.49 -2.48 4.55
C ILE A 254 2.10 -2.84 5.11
N ASP A 255 1.71 -2.25 6.22
CA ASP A 255 0.39 -2.40 6.84
C ASP A 255 -0.74 -1.75 6.04
N LEU A 256 -0.46 -0.90 5.04
CA LEU A 256 -1.43 -0.45 4.04
C LEU A 256 -1.67 -1.52 2.97
N GLY A 257 -0.71 -2.42 2.75
CA GLY A 257 -0.84 -3.50 1.79
C GLY A 257 -1.92 -4.50 2.20
N GLY A 258 -2.82 -4.83 1.28
CA GLY A 258 -3.87 -5.82 1.49
C GLY A 258 -3.33 -7.26 1.43
N HIS A 259 -4.25 -8.23 1.24
CA HIS A 259 -3.90 -9.66 1.11
C HIS A 259 -2.94 -9.96 -0.07
N LEU A 260 -2.81 -9.06 -1.04
CA LEU A 260 -1.94 -9.23 -2.21
C LEU A 260 -0.44 -9.26 -1.87
N ILE A 261 -0.04 -8.72 -0.69
CA ILE A 261 1.35 -8.79 -0.22
C ILE A 261 1.82 -10.24 0.01
N MET A 262 0.89 -11.20 0.09
CA MET A 262 1.24 -12.62 0.25
C MET A 262 2.06 -13.16 -0.93
N CYS A 263 2.07 -12.49 -2.08
CA CYS A 263 2.98 -12.81 -3.18
C CYS A 263 4.47 -12.69 -2.78
N LEU A 264 4.80 -11.94 -1.71
CA LEU A 264 6.16 -11.76 -1.20
C LEU A 264 6.64 -12.86 -0.24
N GLN A 265 5.83 -13.86 0.10
CA GLN A 265 6.21 -14.89 1.09
C GLN A 265 7.54 -15.58 0.75
N SER A 266 7.74 -16.03 -0.49
CA SER A 266 8.99 -16.68 -0.90
C SER A 266 10.18 -15.73 -0.88
N VAL A 267 9.95 -14.44 -1.10
CA VAL A 267 10.96 -13.39 -1.04
C VAL A 267 11.41 -13.18 0.40
N LEU A 268 10.48 -13.16 1.36
CA LEU A 268 10.78 -13.07 2.81
C LEU A 268 11.47 -14.32 3.37
N GLU A 269 11.41 -15.44 2.66
CA GLU A 269 12.17 -16.63 3.01
C GLU A 269 13.58 -16.67 2.37
N GLY A 270 13.98 -15.61 1.65
CA GLY A 270 15.24 -15.56 0.91
C GLY A 270 15.30 -16.51 -0.28
N LYS A 271 14.14 -17.03 -0.69
CA LYS A 271 13.99 -17.93 -1.83
C LYS A 271 13.76 -17.16 -3.12
N GLY A 272 14.04 -17.81 -4.24
CA GLY A 272 13.69 -17.25 -5.54
C GLY A 272 12.18 -17.23 -5.78
N LYS A 273 11.75 -16.40 -6.73
CA LYS A 273 10.37 -16.26 -7.16
C LYS A 273 10.23 -16.67 -8.62
N PHE A 274 9.30 -17.56 -8.91
CA PHE A 274 8.90 -17.84 -10.29
C PHE A 274 7.91 -16.78 -10.77
N ILE A 275 8.17 -16.20 -11.93
CA ILE A 275 7.33 -15.19 -12.56
C ILE A 275 6.60 -15.81 -13.76
N PRO A 276 5.34 -16.22 -13.59
CA PRO A 276 4.60 -16.97 -14.63
C PRO A 276 4.46 -16.17 -15.93
N LYS A 277 4.36 -14.84 -15.84
CA LYS A 277 4.18 -13.95 -17.01
C LYS A 277 5.29 -14.05 -18.04
N ILE A 278 6.51 -14.35 -17.60
CA ILE A 278 7.70 -14.47 -18.46
C ILE A 278 8.34 -15.85 -18.38
N GLY A 279 7.79 -16.79 -17.61
CA GLY A 279 8.34 -18.13 -17.44
C GLY A 279 9.74 -18.16 -16.80
N LYS A 280 10.12 -17.11 -16.04
CA LYS A 280 11.47 -16.96 -15.48
C LYS A 280 11.44 -17.19 -13.95
N TYR A 281 12.46 -17.89 -13.45
CA TYR A 281 12.70 -18.02 -12.02
C TYR A 281 13.82 -17.05 -11.62
N VAL A 282 13.49 -16.04 -10.80
CA VAL A 282 14.42 -15.02 -10.30
C VAL A 282 14.93 -15.44 -8.94
N ARG A 283 16.26 -15.48 -8.76
CA ARG A 283 16.93 -15.79 -7.48
C ARG A 283 17.54 -14.52 -6.91
N PRO A 284 17.49 -14.34 -5.57
CA PRO A 284 18.13 -13.19 -4.95
C PRO A 284 19.65 -13.29 -5.12
N ALA A 285 20.26 -12.18 -5.55
CA ALA A 285 21.70 -12.04 -5.62
C ALA A 285 22.31 -11.87 -4.20
N PRO A 286 23.61 -12.18 -4.02
CA PRO A 286 24.28 -12.01 -2.74
C PRO A 286 24.15 -10.58 -2.18
N GLY A 287 23.78 -10.48 -0.91
CA GLY A 287 23.56 -9.19 -0.24
C GLY A 287 22.11 -8.72 -0.21
N PHE A 288 21.21 -9.37 -0.95
CA PHE A 288 19.78 -9.07 -0.86
C PHE A 288 19.26 -9.27 0.56
N THR A 289 18.46 -8.32 1.04
CA THR A 289 17.72 -8.44 2.30
C THR A 289 16.47 -7.57 2.25
N VAL A 290 15.52 -7.81 3.16
CA VAL A 290 14.24 -7.11 3.19
C VAL A 290 14.08 -6.42 4.54
N LEU A 291 13.75 -5.14 4.51
CA LEU A 291 13.32 -4.38 5.68
C LEU A 291 11.91 -3.84 5.43
N ALA A 292 11.03 -3.99 6.38
CA ALA A 292 9.67 -3.48 6.30
C ALA A 292 9.40 -2.48 7.42
N THR A 293 8.67 -1.40 7.11
CA THR A 293 8.17 -0.47 8.11
C THR A 293 6.65 -0.53 8.19
N ALA A 294 6.11 -0.30 9.39
CA ALA A 294 4.68 -0.21 9.62
C ALA A 294 4.37 0.82 10.71
N ASN A 295 3.19 1.38 10.67
CA ASN A 295 2.67 2.24 11.74
C ASN A 295 1.95 1.45 12.82
N THR A 296 1.53 0.23 12.49
CA THR A 296 0.90 -0.74 13.40
C THR A 296 1.80 -1.96 13.60
N LYS A 297 1.49 -2.79 14.60
CA LYS A 297 2.20 -4.07 14.81
C LYS A 297 1.68 -5.20 13.90
N GLY A 298 1.07 -4.84 12.75
CA GLY A 298 0.42 -5.79 11.87
C GLY A 298 -0.99 -6.20 12.33
N LYS A 299 -1.50 -5.59 13.38
CA LYS A 299 -2.85 -5.88 13.94
C LYS A 299 -3.94 -4.92 13.43
N GLY A 300 -3.59 -4.02 12.52
CA GLY A 300 -4.48 -2.94 12.08
C GLY A 300 -4.56 -1.82 13.13
N SER A 301 -5.45 -0.86 12.91
CA SER A 301 -5.70 0.26 13.83
C SER A 301 -7.07 0.07 14.48
N ASP A 302 -7.09 -0.41 15.72
CA ASP A 302 -8.32 -0.58 16.49
C ASP A 302 -8.95 0.78 16.87
N ASP A 303 -8.14 1.83 16.93
CA ASP A 303 -8.53 3.19 17.29
C ASP A 303 -8.85 4.10 16.09
N GLY A 304 -8.79 3.57 14.87
CA GLY A 304 -9.10 4.29 13.63
C GLY A 304 -8.08 5.37 13.22
N ARG A 305 -6.98 5.55 13.95
CA ARG A 305 -5.95 6.59 13.66
C ARG A 305 -5.19 6.35 12.37
N PHE A 306 -4.95 5.08 12.08
CA PHE A 306 -4.29 4.66 10.85
C PHE A 306 -5.33 4.07 9.91
N ALA A 307 -6.25 4.93 9.43
CA ALA A 307 -7.28 4.53 8.49
C ALA A 307 -6.64 3.89 7.25
N GLY A 308 -7.19 2.74 6.83
CA GLY A 308 -6.67 2.00 5.67
C GLY A 308 -5.59 0.97 6.02
N THR A 309 -5.10 0.90 7.26
CA THR A 309 -4.21 -0.21 7.65
C THR A 309 -4.97 -1.52 7.75
N ASN A 310 -4.34 -2.58 7.27
CA ASN A 310 -4.89 -3.93 7.27
C ASN A 310 -4.29 -4.77 8.40
N ILE A 311 -5.02 -5.80 8.83
CA ILE A 311 -4.47 -6.84 9.68
C ILE A 311 -3.60 -7.74 8.79
N LEU A 312 -2.31 -7.78 9.08
CA LEU A 312 -1.37 -8.64 8.38
C LEU A 312 -1.52 -10.09 8.85
N ASN A 313 -1.31 -11.03 7.93
CA ASN A 313 -1.35 -12.44 8.26
C ASN A 313 -0.19 -12.81 9.20
N GLU A 314 -0.47 -13.51 10.30
CA GLU A 314 0.54 -13.92 11.30
C GLU A 314 1.66 -14.73 10.67
N ALA A 315 1.33 -15.67 9.76
CA ALA A 315 2.33 -16.44 9.05
C ALA A 315 3.23 -15.60 8.13
N PHE A 316 2.76 -14.43 7.69
CA PHE A 316 3.58 -13.47 6.95
C PHE A 316 4.53 -12.72 7.89
N LEU A 317 4.04 -12.29 9.05
CA LEU A 317 4.83 -11.61 10.07
C LEU A 317 5.92 -12.52 10.66
N ASP A 318 5.64 -13.80 10.86
CA ASP A 318 6.57 -14.81 11.39
C ASP A 318 7.80 -15.04 10.48
N ARG A 319 7.76 -14.58 9.24
CA ARG A 319 8.90 -14.64 8.31
C ARG A 319 9.94 -13.56 8.55
N PHE A 320 9.63 -12.54 9.34
CA PHE A 320 10.60 -11.54 9.74
C PHE A 320 11.45 -12.08 10.90
N ALA A 321 12.77 -12.15 10.70
CA ALA A 321 13.70 -12.66 11.69
C ALA A 321 13.79 -11.80 12.94
N PHE A 322 13.65 -10.47 12.78
CA PHE A 322 13.66 -9.50 13.86
C PHE A 322 12.51 -8.51 13.71
N THR A 323 11.92 -8.15 14.87
CA THR A 323 10.93 -7.09 14.98
C THR A 323 11.45 -6.03 15.95
N TYR A 324 11.47 -4.77 15.51
CA TYR A 324 11.86 -3.62 16.30
C TYR A 324 10.66 -2.68 16.50
N GLU A 325 10.46 -2.27 17.74
CA GLU A 325 9.47 -1.24 18.07
C GLU A 325 10.18 0.09 18.32
N GLN A 326 10.14 0.99 17.33
CA GLN A 326 10.79 2.29 17.41
C GLN A 326 9.83 3.34 17.99
N ASP A 327 10.19 3.87 19.14
CA ASP A 327 9.52 5.03 19.75
C ASP A 327 10.10 6.34 19.18
N TYR A 328 9.75 7.49 19.74
CA TYR A 328 10.41 8.76 19.42
C TYR A 328 11.77 8.84 20.10
N ALA A 329 12.63 9.70 19.56
CA ALA A 329 13.95 9.94 20.12
C ALA A 329 13.86 10.54 21.53
N ASP A 330 14.86 10.23 22.39
CA ASP A 330 15.00 10.90 23.66
C ASP A 330 15.08 12.42 23.48
N PRO A 331 14.56 13.24 24.43
CA PRO A 331 14.55 14.68 24.35
C PRO A 331 15.92 15.29 24.01
N LYS A 332 17.00 14.74 24.56
CA LYS A 332 18.39 15.20 24.27
C LYS A 332 18.80 14.95 22.82
N ILE A 333 18.35 13.86 22.23
CA ILE A 333 18.64 13.52 20.83
C ILE A 333 17.74 14.35 19.93
N GLU A 334 16.47 14.47 20.28
CA GLU A 334 15.50 15.25 19.50
C GLU A 334 15.91 16.73 19.44
N LYS A 335 16.39 17.31 20.55
CA LYS A 335 16.99 18.65 20.56
C LYS A 335 18.14 18.77 19.54
N LYS A 336 19.06 17.78 19.50
CA LYS A 336 20.15 17.79 18.51
C LYS A 336 19.63 17.73 17.08
N ILE A 337 18.58 16.94 16.81
CA ILE A 337 17.94 16.87 15.49
C ILE A 337 17.38 18.26 15.13
N LEU A 338 16.62 18.88 16.04
CA LEU A 338 16.05 20.20 15.78
C LEU A 338 17.12 21.28 15.64
N LYS A 339 18.21 21.20 16.42
CA LYS A 339 19.33 22.14 16.31
C LYS A 339 19.97 22.10 14.92
N LYS A 340 20.25 20.91 14.38
CA LYS A 340 20.77 20.77 13.01
C LYS A 340 19.84 21.38 11.95
N VAL A 341 18.53 21.18 12.11
CA VAL A 341 17.53 21.76 11.22
C VAL A 341 17.52 23.29 11.37
N ALA A 342 17.56 23.79 12.60
CA ALA A 342 17.57 25.21 12.92
C ALA A 342 18.82 25.90 12.36
N ASP A 343 20.00 25.28 12.50
CA ASP A 343 21.26 25.79 11.96
C ASP A 343 21.19 25.93 10.43
N GLY A 344 20.60 24.95 9.74
CA GLY A 344 20.38 25.01 8.29
C GLY A 344 19.37 26.09 7.85
N LEU A 345 18.53 26.56 8.77
CA LEU A 345 17.52 27.60 8.54
C LEU A 345 17.89 28.96 9.14
N ASN A 346 19.10 29.08 9.70
CA ASN A 346 19.59 30.27 10.43
C ASN A 346 18.71 30.69 11.63
N VAL A 347 18.11 29.69 12.32
CA VAL A 347 17.37 29.91 13.55
C VAL A 347 18.28 29.68 14.74
N THR A 348 18.49 30.71 15.56
CA THR A 348 19.45 30.72 16.70
C THR A 348 18.81 30.66 18.08
N ASP A 349 17.48 30.48 18.16
CA ASP A 349 16.70 30.46 19.40
C ASP A 349 16.73 29.06 20.03
N ASP A 350 17.75 28.78 20.85
CA ASP A 350 17.93 27.50 21.53
C ASP A 350 16.86 27.24 22.59
N ASP A 351 16.34 28.30 23.25
CA ASP A 351 15.26 28.17 24.23
C ASP A 351 13.96 27.74 23.58
N PHE A 352 13.69 28.25 22.37
CA PHE A 352 12.56 27.79 21.57
C PHE A 352 12.65 26.29 21.26
N LEU A 353 13.83 25.79 20.87
CA LEU A 353 14.03 24.38 20.58
C LEU A 353 13.83 23.51 21.83
N ASP A 354 14.31 23.95 23.00
CA ASP A 354 14.09 23.25 24.28
C ASP A 354 12.62 23.21 24.68
N ASN A 355 11.93 24.32 24.51
CA ASN A 355 10.51 24.42 24.78
C ASN A 355 9.68 23.53 23.87
N LEU A 356 10.03 23.44 22.56
CA LEU A 356 9.38 22.54 21.61
C LEU A 356 9.54 21.07 21.99
N VAL A 357 10.75 20.66 22.36
CA VAL A 357 11.01 19.26 22.76
C VAL A 357 10.27 18.92 24.05
N THR A 358 10.31 19.84 25.04
CA THR A 358 9.60 19.66 26.31
C THR A 358 8.08 19.53 26.09
N TRP A 359 7.52 20.42 25.27
CA TRP A 359 6.12 20.39 24.91
C TRP A 359 5.71 19.08 24.22
N ALA A 360 6.50 18.63 23.26
CA ALA A 360 6.23 17.37 22.57
C ALA A 360 6.31 16.16 23.51
N ASP A 361 7.26 16.15 24.42
CA ASP A 361 7.42 15.07 25.42
C ASP A 361 6.21 15.00 26.36
N ILE A 362 5.71 16.16 26.84
CA ILE A 362 4.48 16.24 27.65
C ILE A 362 3.28 15.66 26.90
N ILE A 363 3.09 16.07 25.64
CA ILE A 363 1.99 15.57 24.81
C ILE A 363 2.09 14.06 24.60
N ARG A 364 3.29 13.54 24.27
CA ARG A 364 3.53 12.10 24.06
C ARG A 364 3.29 11.28 25.32
N LYS A 365 3.65 11.80 26.49
CA LYS A 365 3.33 11.17 27.79
C LYS A 365 1.83 11.14 28.05
N SER A 366 1.14 12.26 27.81
CA SER A 366 -0.32 12.34 27.91
C SER A 366 -1.03 11.42 26.94
N PHE A 367 -0.49 11.27 25.73
CA PHE A 367 -0.97 10.33 24.73
C PHE A 367 -0.82 8.87 25.17
N LYS A 368 0.34 8.48 25.70
CA LYS A 368 0.55 7.12 26.25
C LYS A 368 -0.38 6.81 27.42
N GLN A 369 -0.81 7.84 28.16
CA GLN A 369 -1.79 7.75 29.25
C GLN A 369 -3.25 7.86 28.77
N GLN A 370 -3.47 7.96 27.45
CA GLN A 370 -4.79 8.10 26.82
C GLN A 370 -5.58 9.36 27.26
N VAL A 371 -4.86 10.39 27.74
CA VAL A 371 -5.46 11.69 28.08
C VAL A 371 -5.76 12.52 26.86
N VAL A 372 -4.90 12.41 25.82
CA VAL A 372 -5.08 13.06 24.53
C VAL A 372 -5.11 12.02 23.42
N SER A 373 -5.88 12.29 22.37
CA SER A 373 -6.04 11.40 21.23
C SER A 373 -5.00 11.63 20.12
N GLU A 374 -4.34 12.77 20.10
CA GLU A 374 -3.41 13.19 19.08
C GLU A 374 -1.98 13.33 19.61
N ILE A 375 -1.00 13.37 18.70
CA ILE A 375 0.42 13.38 19.05
C ILE A 375 1.20 14.40 18.22
N ILE A 376 2.25 14.98 18.81
CA ILE A 376 3.22 15.79 18.08
C ILE A 376 4.44 14.93 17.73
N THR A 377 4.63 14.72 16.41
CA THR A 377 5.72 13.91 15.86
C THR A 377 7.01 14.73 15.72
N THR A 378 8.16 14.06 15.64
CA THR A 378 9.44 14.74 15.34
C THR A 378 9.41 15.45 13.99
N ARG A 379 8.71 14.89 12.99
CA ARG A 379 8.47 15.56 11.70
C ARG A 379 7.75 16.89 11.91
N ARG A 380 6.69 16.90 12.74
CA ARG A 380 5.95 18.12 13.07
C ARG A 380 6.79 19.17 13.78
N LEU A 381 7.69 18.76 14.67
CA LEU A 381 8.63 19.68 15.31
C LEU A 381 9.58 20.35 14.29
N ARG A 382 10.08 19.59 13.32
CA ARG A 382 10.89 20.15 12.22
C ARG A 382 10.09 21.16 11.39
N ASP A 383 8.83 20.85 11.11
CA ASP A 383 7.92 21.76 10.38
C ASP A 383 7.66 23.05 11.17
N ILE A 384 7.56 22.98 12.51
CA ILE A 384 7.41 24.16 13.38
C ILE A 384 8.67 25.05 13.33
N VAL A 385 9.86 24.46 13.39
CA VAL A 385 11.12 25.20 13.25
C VAL A 385 11.20 25.87 11.88
N PHE A 386 10.81 25.18 10.81
CA PHE A 386 10.73 25.77 9.48
C PHE A 386 9.70 26.92 9.43
N ALA A 387 8.51 26.72 9.98
CA ALA A 387 7.47 27.75 10.02
C ALA A 387 7.94 28.99 10.82
N TYR A 388 8.67 28.77 11.92
CA TYR A 388 9.26 29.87 12.68
C TYR A 388 10.31 30.65 11.87
N SER A 389 11.15 29.97 11.09
CA SER A 389 12.11 30.65 10.21
C SER A 389 11.43 31.52 9.14
N VAL A 390 10.21 31.17 8.72
CA VAL A 390 9.44 31.90 7.72
C VAL A 390 8.61 33.03 8.33
N PHE A 391 7.93 32.77 9.45
CA PHE A 391 6.97 33.73 10.03
C PHE A 391 7.59 34.65 11.11
N GLY A 392 8.73 34.28 11.68
CA GLY A 392 9.37 35.03 12.76
C GLY A 392 8.60 35.10 14.07
N ASP A 393 7.53 34.31 14.21
CA ASP A 393 6.65 34.30 15.39
C ASP A 393 6.36 32.88 15.85
N LYS A 394 6.74 32.56 17.10
CA LYS A 394 6.64 31.22 17.71
C LYS A 394 5.20 30.70 17.72
N MET A 395 4.27 31.54 18.19
CA MET A 395 2.85 31.12 18.32
C MET A 395 2.20 30.92 16.95
N THR A 396 2.48 31.75 15.98
CA THR A 396 1.98 31.57 14.61
C THR A 396 2.51 30.25 14.04
N ALA A 397 3.79 29.92 14.20
CA ALA A 397 4.36 28.66 13.74
C ALA A 397 3.67 27.45 14.37
N ILE A 398 3.46 27.46 15.68
CA ILE A 398 2.77 26.40 16.40
C ILE A 398 1.31 26.27 15.95
N GLN A 399 0.57 27.39 15.94
CA GLN A 399 -0.84 27.39 15.55
C GLN A 399 -1.04 26.82 14.14
N ARG A 400 -0.20 27.19 13.16
CA ARG A 400 -0.28 26.66 11.79
C ARG A 400 -0.02 25.17 11.74
N CYS A 401 0.89 24.66 12.54
CA CYS A 401 1.20 23.24 12.58
C CYS A 401 0.17 22.38 13.34
N VAL A 402 -0.55 22.97 14.31
CA VAL A 402 -1.60 22.25 15.04
C VAL A 402 -3.01 22.44 14.45
N SER A 403 -3.18 23.33 13.46
CA SER A 403 -4.48 23.67 12.84
C SER A 403 -5.19 22.48 12.17
N ARG A 404 -4.51 21.37 11.92
CA ARG A 404 -5.13 20.16 11.37
C ARG A 404 -5.96 19.37 12.39
N PHE A 405 -5.73 19.61 13.69
CA PHE A 405 -6.44 18.93 14.75
C PHE A 405 -7.82 19.56 14.97
N ASP A 406 -8.69 18.85 15.66
CA ASP A 406 -9.97 19.42 16.12
C ASP A 406 -9.72 20.60 17.06
N GLU A 407 -10.73 21.48 17.21
CA GLU A 407 -10.59 22.73 17.96
C GLU A 407 -10.20 22.49 19.41
N THR A 408 -10.76 21.46 20.05
CA THR A 408 -10.46 21.11 21.44
C THR A 408 -9.00 20.70 21.63
N THR A 409 -8.48 19.86 20.74
CA THR A 409 -7.07 19.40 20.74
C THR A 409 -6.13 20.55 20.43
N LYS A 410 -6.47 21.38 19.44
CA LYS A 410 -5.69 22.57 19.05
C LYS A 410 -5.55 23.55 20.23
N ASP A 411 -6.65 23.84 20.92
CA ASP A 411 -6.64 24.73 22.09
C ASP A 411 -5.84 24.13 23.23
N ALA A 412 -6.02 22.84 23.51
CA ALA A 412 -5.28 22.15 24.55
C ALA A 412 -3.76 22.19 24.27
N PHE A 413 -3.33 21.89 23.04
CA PHE A 413 -1.92 21.90 22.65
C PHE A 413 -1.33 23.32 22.70
N THR A 414 -2.07 24.31 22.26
CA THR A 414 -1.68 25.72 22.34
C THR A 414 -1.52 26.17 23.79
N GLN A 415 -2.47 25.86 24.67
CA GLN A 415 -2.39 26.15 26.10
C GLN A 415 -1.24 25.40 26.79
N MET A 416 -0.97 24.15 26.40
CA MET A 416 0.19 23.42 26.93
C MET A 416 1.49 24.12 26.55
N TYR A 417 1.59 24.64 25.30
CA TYR A 417 2.79 25.36 24.88
C TYR A 417 2.99 26.66 25.65
N THR A 418 1.96 27.46 25.84
CA THR A 418 2.05 28.73 26.60
C THR A 418 2.44 28.52 28.08
N LYS A 419 2.23 27.32 28.63
CA LYS A 419 2.72 26.96 30.00
C LYS A 419 4.19 26.57 29.99
N VAL A 420 4.72 26.10 28.86
CA VAL A 420 6.14 25.75 28.69
C VAL A 420 6.96 26.97 28.33
N ASP A 421 6.41 27.84 27.48
CA ASP A 421 7.03 29.08 27.00
C ASP A 421 6.17 30.28 27.44
N ALA A 422 6.54 30.90 28.55
CA ALA A 422 5.78 32.02 29.12
C ALA A 422 5.82 33.28 28.24
N ASP A 423 6.85 33.42 27.39
CA ASP A 423 7.03 34.57 26.51
C ASP A 423 6.22 34.45 25.22
N ALA A 424 5.77 33.25 24.90
CA ALA A 424 4.95 32.99 23.71
C ALA A 424 3.47 33.27 24.00
N GLN A 425 3.07 34.54 23.94
CA GLN A 425 1.67 34.94 24.05
C GLN A 425 0.99 34.88 22.69
N PRO A 426 -0.24 34.31 22.59
CA PRO A 426 -0.99 34.36 21.35
C PRO A 426 -1.29 35.83 21.01
N LYS A 427 -0.86 36.27 19.84
CA LYS A 427 -1.29 37.57 19.32
C LYS A 427 -2.82 37.53 19.17
N PRO A 428 -3.54 38.59 19.63
CA PRO A 428 -4.99 38.63 19.42
C PRO A 428 -5.25 38.43 17.92
N THR A 429 -6.07 37.43 17.59
CA THR A 429 -6.59 37.26 16.23
C THR A 429 -7.25 38.57 15.86
N VAL A 430 -6.68 39.25 14.87
CA VAL A 430 -7.37 40.36 14.23
C VAL A 430 -8.53 39.66 13.49
N ASP A 431 -9.65 39.56 14.15
CA ASP A 431 -10.91 39.25 13.48
C ASP A 431 -10.97 40.21 12.30
N ALA A 432 -11.07 39.66 11.11
CA ALA A 432 -11.28 40.43 9.92
C ALA A 432 -12.48 41.35 10.23
N ALA A 433 -12.19 42.62 10.44
CA ALA A 433 -13.19 43.59 10.73
C ALA A 433 -14.23 43.47 9.61
N ALA A 434 -15.41 43.01 9.96
CA ALA A 434 -16.53 42.99 9.04
C ALA A 434 -16.61 44.40 8.45
N PRO A 435 -16.69 44.55 7.12
CA PRO A 435 -16.81 45.86 6.52
C PRO A 435 -18.07 46.51 7.11
N LYS A 436 -17.88 47.63 7.80
CA LYS A 436 -19.00 48.47 8.22
C LYS A 436 -19.69 48.98 6.96
N THR A 437 -20.76 48.32 6.57
CA THR A 437 -21.67 48.79 5.53
C THR A 437 -22.61 49.78 6.19
N ASP A 438 -22.16 51.00 6.38
CA ASP A 438 -23.06 52.17 6.53
C ASP A 438 -23.53 52.59 5.14
N ASN A 439 -24.33 51.76 4.49
CA ASN A 439 -25.09 52.16 3.30
C ASN A 439 -26.46 51.48 3.32
N PRO A 440 -27.55 52.18 3.72
CA PRO A 440 -28.89 51.60 3.83
C PRO A 440 -29.53 51.30 2.46
N ASN A 441 -28.81 51.46 1.33
CA ASN A 441 -29.35 51.29 -0.02
C ASN A 441 -28.55 50.26 -0.89
N ALA A 442 -27.78 49.34 -0.30
CA ALA A 442 -27.17 48.29 -1.09
C ALA A 442 -28.14 47.13 -1.28
N CYS A 443 -28.59 46.95 -2.50
CA CYS A 443 -29.39 45.80 -2.94
C CYS A 443 -28.65 44.49 -2.75
N PRO A 444 -29.24 43.43 -2.17
CA PRO A 444 -28.59 42.13 -2.04
C PRO A 444 -28.69 41.39 -3.39
N PHE A 445 -27.56 41.12 -3.99
CA PHE A 445 -27.40 40.06 -4.99
C PHE A 445 -26.32 39.11 -4.53
#